data_b84a3e309052647a13a849b073690ae5
#
_entry.id   b84a3e309052647a13a849b073690ae5
#
_cell.length_a   1.000
_cell.length_b   1.000
_cell.length_c   1.000
_cell.angle_alpha   90.00
_cell.angle_beta   90.00
_cell.angle_gamma   90.00
#
_symmetry.space_group_name_H-M   'P 1'
#
loop_
_entity.id
_entity.type
_entity.pdbx_description
1 polymer ?
#
loop_
_entity_poly.entity_id
_entity_poly.type
_entity_poly.pdbx_seq_one_letter_code
_entity_poly.pdbx_strand_id
1 'polypeptide(L)'
;MTSTRTVPRPTLGVLRLRPTMRGRGFVVGVVDAAGPDTNGFAPKDRVAWRAGGEQIGELVLREQRDVLGVPHWVTDEQVVSYLGPGLIARALVRTRPFGRGDDVRVESSDPLVAEMTAAWARSLGARVVDTKADLAIRDDLRSRRAVVAGHGRLAEGAVEVFQAIRRGVFDSVEPVAPATSRVAA
;
A
#
# COMPACT_ATOMS: atom_id res chain seq x y z
N MET A 1 -37.73 3.68 9.98
CA MET A 1 -37.57 4.71 8.93
C MET A 1 -36.12 4.73 8.53
N THR A 2 -35.78 4.04 7.44
CA THR A 2 -34.39 3.96 6.93
C THR A 2 -34.12 5.23 6.12
N SER A 3 -33.34 6.15 6.67
CA SER A 3 -32.92 7.36 5.96
C SER A 3 -31.97 6.94 4.83
N THR A 4 -32.48 6.94 3.62
CA THR A 4 -31.64 6.71 2.42
C THR A 4 -30.74 7.93 2.24
N ARG A 5 -29.54 7.84 2.81
CA ARG A 5 -28.52 8.88 2.65
C ARG A 5 -28.10 8.91 1.17
N THR A 6 -28.63 9.86 0.44
CA THR A 6 -28.27 10.06 -0.98
C THR A 6 -26.80 10.44 -1.05
N VAL A 7 -25.98 9.52 -1.54
CA VAL A 7 -24.55 9.82 -1.78
C VAL A 7 -24.41 10.75 -2.98
N PRO A 8 -23.75 11.90 -2.85
CA PRO A 8 -23.65 12.87 -3.92
C PRO A 8 -22.98 12.30 -5.17
N ARG A 9 -23.33 12.83 -6.34
CA ARG A 9 -22.62 12.52 -7.59
C ARG A 9 -21.20 13.05 -7.50
N PRO A 10 -20.20 12.30 -8.00
CA PRO A 10 -18.83 12.78 -8.02
C PRO A 10 -18.70 14.01 -8.94
N THR A 11 -17.95 15.00 -8.50
CA THR A 11 -17.63 16.22 -9.24
C THR A 11 -16.36 16.04 -10.08
N LEU A 12 -15.88 17.12 -10.69
CA LEU A 12 -14.67 17.14 -11.51
C LEU A 12 -13.46 16.54 -10.76
N GLY A 13 -12.77 15.58 -11.36
CA GLY A 13 -11.59 14.94 -10.76
C GLY A 13 -11.87 14.08 -9.53
N VAL A 14 -13.14 13.79 -9.19
CA VAL A 14 -13.53 13.04 -8.00
C VAL A 14 -14.10 11.68 -8.39
N LEU A 15 -13.71 10.65 -7.66
CA LEU A 15 -14.23 9.29 -7.76
C LEU A 15 -15.17 9.00 -6.58
N ARG A 16 -16.24 8.30 -6.83
CA ARG A 16 -17.07 7.68 -5.81
C ARG A 16 -16.69 6.21 -5.71
N LEU A 17 -16.25 5.80 -4.51
CA LEU A 17 -15.65 4.51 -4.26
C LEU A 17 -16.50 3.72 -3.27
N ARG A 18 -16.50 2.40 -3.43
CA ARG A 18 -17.10 1.44 -2.49
C ARG A 18 -15.98 0.62 -1.84
N PRO A 19 -15.66 0.84 -0.55
CA PRO A 19 -14.70 0.03 0.18
C PRO A 19 -15.13 -1.43 0.26
N THR A 20 -14.20 -2.36 0.00
CA THR A 20 -14.42 -3.81 0.11
C THR A 20 -13.58 -4.44 1.20
N MET A 21 -12.38 -3.92 1.44
CA MET A 21 -11.45 -4.45 2.42
C MET A 21 -10.59 -3.33 3.01
N ARG A 22 -10.25 -3.45 4.29
CA ARG A 22 -9.40 -2.48 5.00
C ARG A 22 -8.26 -3.19 5.71
N GLY A 23 -7.07 -2.60 5.62
CA GLY A 23 -5.87 -3.06 6.31
C GLY A 23 -5.08 -1.92 6.94
N ARG A 24 -3.81 -2.16 7.16
CA ARG A 24 -2.88 -1.19 7.76
C ARG A 24 -2.59 -0.01 6.83
N GLY A 25 -3.33 1.08 7.01
CA GLY A 25 -3.09 2.34 6.32
C GLY A 25 -3.68 2.45 4.91
N PHE A 26 -4.21 1.37 4.36
CA PHE A 26 -4.87 1.36 3.05
C PHE A 26 -6.23 0.66 3.08
N VAL A 27 -7.10 1.12 2.20
CA VAL A 27 -8.41 0.52 1.89
C VAL A 27 -8.38 0.10 0.44
N VAL A 28 -8.95 -1.06 0.14
CA VAL A 28 -9.24 -1.52 -1.22
C VAL A 28 -10.73 -1.43 -1.47
N GLY A 29 -11.09 -1.16 -2.68
CA GLY A 29 -12.48 -1.11 -3.11
C GLY A 29 -12.61 -1.03 -4.61
N VAL A 30 -13.81 -0.68 -5.04
CA VAL A 30 -14.13 -0.52 -6.45
C VAL A 30 -14.65 0.88 -6.73
N VAL A 31 -14.40 1.36 -7.94
CA VAL A 31 -15.01 2.58 -8.45
C VAL A 31 -16.50 2.33 -8.68
N ASP A 32 -17.33 3.05 -7.95
CA ASP A 32 -18.80 3.01 -8.11
C ASP A 32 -19.24 4.00 -9.21
N ALA A 33 -18.65 5.19 -9.23
CA ALA A 33 -18.84 6.19 -10.28
C ALA A 33 -17.61 7.08 -10.41
N ALA A 34 -17.34 7.53 -11.64
CA ALA A 34 -16.28 8.47 -11.97
C ALA A 34 -16.88 9.82 -12.34
N GLY A 35 -16.33 10.89 -11.79
CA GLY A 35 -16.69 12.26 -12.18
C GLY A 35 -16.06 12.66 -13.51
N PRO A 36 -16.44 13.83 -14.05
CA PRO A 36 -15.76 14.38 -15.23
C PRO A 36 -14.25 14.53 -14.97
N ASP A 37 -13.45 14.37 -16.04
CA ASP A 37 -11.98 14.48 -16.03
C ASP A 37 -11.23 13.51 -15.11
N THR A 38 -11.87 12.42 -14.69
CA THR A 38 -11.20 11.31 -14.01
C THR A 38 -10.60 10.36 -15.04
N ASN A 39 -9.41 10.70 -15.53
CA ASN A 39 -8.74 9.92 -16.57
C ASN A 39 -8.17 8.62 -16.00
N GLY A 40 -8.39 7.51 -16.70
CA GLY A 40 -7.82 6.20 -16.35
C GLY A 40 -8.58 5.41 -15.29
N PHE A 41 -9.77 5.86 -14.87
CA PHE A 41 -10.64 5.12 -13.96
C PHE A 41 -12.05 4.98 -14.54
N ALA A 42 -12.57 3.76 -14.50
CA ALA A 42 -13.92 3.41 -14.92
C ALA A 42 -14.70 2.73 -13.77
N PRO A 43 -16.04 2.75 -13.80
CA PRO A 43 -16.84 1.96 -12.87
C PRO A 43 -16.42 0.49 -12.86
N LYS A 44 -16.32 -0.11 -11.69
CA LYS A 44 -15.84 -1.47 -11.38
C LYS A 44 -14.31 -1.64 -11.37
N ASP A 45 -13.53 -0.61 -11.72
CA ASP A 45 -12.08 -0.70 -11.52
C ASP A 45 -11.74 -0.92 -10.06
N ARG A 46 -10.78 -1.83 -9.80
CA ARG A 46 -10.23 -2.07 -8.48
C ARG A 46 -9.23 -0.99 -8.14
N VAL A 47 -9.37 -0.42 -6.95
CA VAL A 47 -8.58 0.71 -6.51
C VAL A 47 -8.18 0.57 -5.04
N ALA A 48 -7.10 1.26 -4.67
CA ALA A 48 -6.67 1.41 -3.29
C ALA A 48 -6.44 2.88 -2.96
N TRP A 49 -6.67 3.26 -1.71
CA TRP A 49 -6.39 4.61 -1.20
C TRP A 49 -6.02 4.56 0.28
N ARG A 50 -5.49 5.65 0.80
CA ARG A 50 -5.16 5.75 2.23
C ARG A 50 -6.41 5.69 3.08
N ALA A 51 -6.37 4.88 4.14
CA ALA A 51 -7.47 4.77 5.09
C ALA A 51 -7.71 6.10 5.81
N GLY A 52 -8.95 6.58 5.82
CA GLY A 52 -9.40 7.83 6.45
C GLY A 52 -10.59 7.64 7.39
N GLY A 53 -10.87 6.40 7.87
CA GLY A 53 -11.98 6.13 8.77
C GLY A 53 -13.24 5.58 8.09
N GLU A 54 -13.17 5.28 6.80
CA GLU A 54 -14.29 4.73 6.02
C GLU A 54 -14.78 3.40 6.60
N GLN A 55 -16.07 3.15 6.47
CA GLN A 55 -16.67 1.86 6.78
C GLN A 55 -16.78 1.01 5.50
N ILE A 56 -16.63 -0.31 5.65
CA ILE A 56 -16.78 -1.24 4.53
C ILE A 56 -18.21 -1.18 3.99
N GLY A 57 -18.35 -1.07 2.67
CA GLY A 57 -19.61 -0.97 1.96
C GLY A 57 -20.22 0.44 1.90
N GLU A 58 -19.77 1.39 2.70
CA GLU A 58 -20.23 2.78 2.65
C GLU A 58 -19.54 3.51 1.49
N LEU A 59 -20.33 4.23 0.67
CA LEU A 59 -19.79 4.99 -0.45
C LEU A 59 -19.01 6.22 0.04
N VAL A 60 -17.82 6.43 -0.48
CA VAL A 60 -16.97 7.56 -0.16
C VAL A 60 -16.53 8.31 -1.41
N LEU A 61 -16.25 9.59 -1.29
CA LEU A 61 -15.69 10.42 -2.35
C LEU A 61 -14.19 10.62 -2.11
N ARG A 62 -13.40 10.47 -3.18
CA ARG A 62 -11.95 10.72 -3.17
C ARG A 62 -11.52 11.42 -4.43
N GLU A 63 -10.56 12.32 -4.29
CA GLU A 63 -9.91 12.91 -5.45
C GLU A 63 -9.10 11.83 -6.17
N GLN A 64 -9.12 11.83 -7.50
CA GLN A 64 -8.43 10.86 -8.34
C GLN A 64 -6.94 10.73 -7.97
N ARG A 65 -6.29 11.86 -7.65
CA ARG A 65 -4.87 11.86 -7.28
C ARG A 65 -4.54 11.06 -6.01
N ASP A 66 -5.53 10.81 -5.15
CA ASP A 66 -5.37 10.07 -3.89
C ASP A 66 -5.70 8.58 -4.05
N VAL A 67 -6.02 8.16 -5.28
CA VAL A 67 -6.47 6.80 -5.61
C VAL A 67 -5.45 6.11 -6.50
N LEU A 68 -5.16 4.85 -6.18
CA LEU A 68 -4.24 3.98 -6.91
C LEU A 68 -5.02 2.88 -7.62
N GLY A 69 -4.76 2.67 -8.90
CA GLY A 69 -5.27 1.48 -9.59
C GLY A 69 -4.61 0.20 -9.04
N VAL A 70 -5.41 -0.82 -8.76
CA VAL A 70 -4.92 -2.13 -8.30
C VAL A 70 -4.85 -3.09 -9.47
N PRO A 71 -3.67 -3.63 -9.82
CA PRO A 71 -3.53 -4.60 -10.89
C PRO A 71 -4.35 -5.87 -10.63
N HIS A 72 -4.89 -6.48 -11.70
CA HIS A 72 -5.76 -7.67 -11.58
C HIS A 72 -5.06 -8.90 -10.95
N TRP A 73 -3.75 -8.98 -11.05
CA TRP A 73 -2.94 -10.08 -10.53
C TRP A 73 -2.51 -9.92 -9.07
N VAL A 74 -2.89 -8.83 -8.39
CA VAL A 74 -2.70 -8.63 -6.94
C VAL A 74 -4.04 -8.86 -6.24
N THR A 75 -4.08 -9.65 -5.16
CA THR A 75 -5.30 -9.83 -4.39
C THR A 75 -5.57 -8.66 -3.45
N ASP A 76 -6.81 -8.50 -2.98
CA ASP A 76 -7.18 -7.44 -2.04
C ASP A 76 -6.44 -7.63 -0.71
N GLU A 77 -6.28 -8.87 -0.25
CA GLU A 77 -5.52 -9.22 0.95
C GLU A 77 -4.05 -8.82 0.83
N GLN A 78 -3.43 -9.06 -0.32
CA GLN A 78 -2.05 -8.63 -0.57
C GLN A 78 -1.92 -7.11 -0.55
N VAL A 79 -2.88 -6.39 -1.13
CA VAL A 79 -2.85 -4.92 -1.13
C VAL A 79 -2.95 -4.39 0.30
N VAL A 80 -3.94 -4.80 1.07
CA VAL A 80 -4.14 -4.27 2.42
C VAL A 80 -3.05 -4.69 3.41
N SER A 81 -2.41 -5.83 3.17
CA SER A 81 -1.30 -6.32 4.00
C SER A 81 0.03 -5.67 3.63
N TYR A 82 0.35 -5.59 2.34
CA TYR A 82 1.72 -5.28 1.90
C TYR A 82 1.92 -3.87 1.37
N LEU A 83 0.88 -3.17 0.89
CA LEU A 83 1.08 -1.87 0.23
C LEU A 83 1.69 -0.83 1.19
N GLY A 84 1.12 -0.65 2.37
CA GLY A 84 1.61 0.30 3.35
C GLY A 84 3.04 0.00 3.83
N PRO A 85 3.26 -1.17 4.45
CA PRO A 85 4.60 -1.59 4.88
C PRO A 85 5.61 -1.67 3.73
N GLY A 86 5.19 -2.12 2.54
CA GLY A 86 6.03 -2.19 1.35
C GLY A 86 6.52 -0.85 0.86
N LEU A 87 5.70 0.19 0.93
CA LEU A 87 6.12 1.56 0.61
C LEU A 87 7.21 2.05 1.56
N ILE A 88 7.10 1.71 2.85
CA ILE A 88 8.13 2.04 3.85
C ILE A 88 9.39 1.23 3.55
N ALA A 89 9.29 -0.09 3.36
CA ALA A 89 10.42 -0.95 3.02
C ALA A 89 11.16 -0.47 1.78
N ARG A 90 10.43 -0.11 0.70
CA ARG A 90 11.00 0.49 -0.50
C ARG A 90 11.80 1.76 -0.19
N ALA A 91 11.24 2.66 0.61
CA ALA A 91 11.93 3.88 1.00
C ALA A 91 13.21 3.57 1.78
N LEU A 92 13.16 2.63 2.71
CA LEU A 92 14.28 2.21 3.54
C LEU A 92 15.43 1.64 2.71
N VAL A 93 15.17 0.73 1.78
CA VAL A 93 16.21 0.15 0.91
C VAL A 93 16.82 1.16 -0.06
N ARG A 94 16.14 2.28 -0.32
CA ARG A 94 16.65 3.38 -1.16
C ARG A 94 17.43 4.45 -0.40
N THR A 95 17.35 4.48 0.93
CA THR A 95 18.05 5.52 1.72
C THR A 95 19.56 5.33 1.73
N ARG A 96 20.04 4.12 1.53
CA ARG A 96 21.46 3.81 1.48
C ARG A 96 21.77 2.82 0.36
N PRO A 97 22.70 3.16 -0.54
CA PRO A 97 23.15 2.21 -1.54
C PRO A 97 23.88 1.06 -0.86
N PHE A 98 23.54 -0.15 -1.22
CA PHE A 98 24.27 -1.38 -0.88
C PHE A 98 24.42 -2.23 -2.14
N GLY A 99 25.47 -3.02 -2.17
CA GLY A 99 25.83 -3.86 -3.28
C GLY A 99 25.41 -5.32 -3.08
N ARG A 100 25.63 -6.10 -4.13
CA ARG A 100 25.47 -7.55 -4.08
C ARG A 100 26.53 -8.15 -3.14
N GLY A 101 26.08 -8.88 -2.13
CA GLY A 101 26.93 -9.54 -1.14
C GLY A 101 27.25 -8.73 0.11
N ASP A 102 26.82 -7.45 0.17
CA ASP A 102 26.98 -6.65 1.38
C ASP A 102 26.17 -7.23 2.55
N ASP A 103 26.73 -7.14 3.73
CA ASP A 103 26.04 -7.51 4.97
C ASP A 103 25.18 -6.36 5.47
N VAL A 104 23.87 -6.57 5.50
CA VAL A 104 22.88 -5.54 5.84
C VAL A 104 22.09 -5.97 7.07
N ARG A 105 21.99 -5.09 8.06
CA ARG A 105 21.10 -5.24 9.20
C ARG A 105 19.90 -4.33 9.09
N VAL A 106 18.70 -4.87 9.29
CA VAL A 106 17.44 -4.11 9.26
C VAL A 106 16.97 -3.85 10.69
N GLU A 107 16.74 -2.58 11.01
CA GLU A 107 16.27 -2.13 12.32
C GLU A 107 14.93 -1.40 12.14
N SER A 108 13.82 -2.01 12.54
CA SER A 108 12.49 -1.40 12.54
C SER A 108 11.70 -1.84 13.78
N SER A 109 10.92 -0.93 14.34
CA SER A 109 9.99 -1.23 15.44
C SER A 109 8.71 -1.94 14.94
N ASP A 110 8.45 -1.94 13.64
CA ASP A 110 7.36 -2.68 13.01
C ASP A 110 7.92 -3.98 12.40
N PRO A 111 7.57 -5.16 12.95
CA PRO A 111 8.09 -6.44 12.47
C PRO A 111 7.82 -6.67 10.98
N LEU A 112 6.62 -6.31 10.49
CA LEU A 112 6.27 -6.50 9.08
C LEU A 112 7.12 -5.62 8.16
N VAL A 113 7.38 -4.37 8.56
CA VAL A 113 8.29 -3.48 7.83
C VAL A 113 9.71 -4.05 7.83
N ALA A 114 10.17 -4.59 8.97
CA ALA A 114 11.49 -5.22 9.06
C ALA A 114 11.61 -6.40 8.11
N GLU A 115 10.65 -7.32 8.14
CA GLU A 115 10.63 -8.52 7.27
C GLU A 115 10.57 -8.15 5.79
N MET A 116 9.69 -7.23 5.39
CA MET A 116 9.58 -6.77 4.01
C MET A 116 10.85 -6.05 3.54
N THR A 117 11.48 -5.24 4.41
CA THR A 117 12.74 -4.58 4.09
C THR A 117 13.86 -5.61 3.90
N ALA A 118 13.92 -6.61 4.77
CA ALA A 118 14.89 -7.70 4.68
C ALA A 118 14.68 -8.54 3.39
N ALA A 119 13.43 -8.89 3.09
CA ALA A 119 13.08 -9.63 1.86
C ALA A 119 13.47 -8.83 0.61
N TRP A 120 13.20 -7.54 0.62
CA TRP A 120 13.58 -6.66 -0.50
C TRP A 120 15.09 -6.53 -0.65
N ALA A 121 15.83 -6.32 0.45
CA ALA A 121 17.29 -6.27 0.42
C ALA A 121 17.89 -7.57 -0.14
N ARG A 122 17.40 -8.74 0.29
CA ARG A 122 17.82 -10.05 -0.26
C ARG A 122 17.54 -10.14 -1.77
N SER A 123 16.40 -9.67 -2.23
CA SER A 123 16.06 -9.67 -3.66
C SER A 123 16.99 -8.81 -4.51
N LEU A 124 17.63 -7.82 -3.90
CA LEU A 124 18.65 -6.99 -4.51
C LEU A 124 20.08 -7.56 -4.38
N GLY A 125 20.22 -8.70 -3.70
CA GLY A 125 21.47 -9.45 -3.58
C GLY A 125 22.27 -9.20 -2.31
N ALA A 126 21.73 -8.45 -1.34
CA ALA A 126 22.34 -8.29 -0.02
C ALA A 126 22.19 -9.55 0.83
N ARG A 127 23.10 -9.74 1.79
CA ARG A 127 22.98 -10.70 2.87
C ARG A 127 22.40 -9.99 4.09
N VAL A 128 21.24 -10.43 4.55
CA VAL A 128 20.64 -9.87 5.77
C VAL A 128 21.14 -10.63 6.99
N VAL A 129 21.75 -9.91 7.92
CA VAL A 129 22.40 -10.45 9.11
C VAL A 129 21.87 -9.77 10.39
N ASP A 130 21.88 -10.51 11.50
CA ASP A 130 21.37 -10.02 12.79
C ASP A 130 22.45 -9.37 13.65
N THR A 131 23.71 -9.63 13.33
CA THR A 131 24.87 -9.22 14.15
C THR A 131 25.67 -8.12 13.47
N LYS A 132 26.98 -8.30 13.35
CA LYS A 132 27.87 -7.32 12.74
C LYS A 132 27.58 -7.20 11.25
N ALA A 133 27.11 -6.03 10.82
CA ALA A 133 26.78 -5.70 9.43
C ALA A 133 27.64 -4.53 8.94
N ASP A 134 27.93 -4.51 7.65
CA ASP A 134 28.60 -3.40 7.00
C ASP A 134 27.68 -2.17 6.93
N LEU A 135 26.38 -2.40 6.86
CA LEU A 135 25.36 -1.38 6.73
C LEU A 135 24.14 -1.66 7.60
N ALA A 136 23.64 -0.64 8.32
CA ALA A 136 22.37 -0.71 9.01
C ALA A 136 21.30 0.13 8.28
N ILE A 137 20.19 -0.52 7.89
CA ILE A 137 18.98 0.13 7.38
C ILE A 137 18.06 0.38 8.57
N ARG A 138 17.82 1.64 8.90
CA ARG A 138 17.01 2.05 10.05
C ARG A 138 15.70 2.67 9.64
N ASP A 139 14.61 2.19 10.22
CA ASP A 139 13.30 2.79 10.11
C ASP A 139 13.17 3.95 11.09
N ASP A 140 13.52 5.14 10.64
CA ASP A 140 13.38 6.37 11.40
C ASP A 140 12.18 7.22 10.93
N LEU A 141 11.81 8.22 11.75
CA LEU A 141 10.71 9.12 11.45
C LEU A 141 10.91 9.92 10.15
N ARG A 142 12.16 10.11 9.69
CA ARG A 142 12.47 10.82 8.44
C ARG A 142 12.11 9.96 7.23
N SER A 143 12.47 8.68 7.29
CA SER A 143 12.11 7.69 6.25
C SER A 143 10.60 7.56 6.11
N ARG A 144 9.87 7.49 7.23
CA ARG A 144 8.40 7.45 7.22
C ARG A 144 7.76 8.70 6.65
N ARG A 145 8.28 9.89 6.97
CA ARG A 145 7.78 11.16 6.43
C ARG A 145 8.03 11.29 4.93
N ALA A 146 9.16 10.81 4.42
CA ALA A 146 9.46 10.84 2.99
C ALA A 146 8.48 10.01 2.15
N VAL A 147 7.96 8.91 2.71
CA VAL A 147 6.91 8.08 2.07
C VAL A 147 5.57 8.81 2.03
N VAL A 148 5.30 9.68 3.02
CA VAL A 148 4.00 10.35 3.19
C VAL A 148 3.87 11.61 2.32
N ALA A 149 4.98 12.26 1.95
CA ALA A 149 4.99 13.65 1.47
C ALA A 149 4.76 13.86 -0.03
N GLY A 150 4.52 12.82 -0.85
CA GLY A 150 4.44 13.05 -2.30
C GLY A 150 3.45 12.16 -3.04
N HIS A 151 2.37 12.73 -3.55
CA HIS A 151 1.33 12.02 -4.32
C HIS A 151 1.88 11.33 -5.58
N GLY A 152 2.75 11.98 -6.36
CA GLY A 152 3.41 11.34 -7.51
C GLY A 152 4.34 10.19 -7.10
N ARG A 153 5.04 10.34 -6.00
CA ARG A 153 5.91 9.29 -5.44
C ARG A 153 5.11 8.11 -4.86
N LEU A 154 3.85 8.33 -4.45
CA LEU A 154 2.99 7.26 -3.95
C LEU A 154 2.63 6.29 -5.07
N ALA A 155 2.19 6.79 -6.23
CA ALA A 155 1.84 5.96 -7.37
C ALA A 155 3.05 5.16 -7.89
N GLU A 156 4.21 5.81 -8.06
CA GLU A 156 5.46 5.11 -8.44
C GLU A 156 5.85 4.05 -7.42
N GLY A 157 5.78 4.39 -6.13
CA GLY A 157 6.08 3.47 -5.04
C GLY A 157 5.14 2.26 -5.04
N ALA A 158 3.85 2.48 -5.26
CA ALA A 158 2.86 1.42 -5.34
C ALA A 158 3.13 0.46 -6.50
N VAL A 159 3.50 0.96 -7.67
CA VAL A 159 3.88 0.14 -8.82
C VAL A 159 5.05 -0.78 -8.46
N GLU A 160 6.08 -0.27 -7.79
CA GLU A 160 7.24 -1.09 -7.40
C GLU A 160 6.87 -2.14 -6.34
N VAL A 161 6.01 -1.79 -5.37
CA VAL A 161 5.50 -2.76 -4.39
C VAL A 161 4.70 -3.85 -5.09
N PHE A 162 3.80 -3.50 -6.02
CA PHE A 162 3.04 -4.49 -6.79
C PHE A 162 3.98 -5.38 -7.61
N GLN A 163 5.00 -4.83 -8.26
CA GLN A 163 5.99 -5.62 -8.97
C GLN A 163 6.80 -6.54 -8.05
N ALA A 164 7.12 -6.10 -6.82
CA ALA A 164 7.77 -6.94 -5.83
C ALA A 164 6.87 -8.12 -5.41
N ILE A 165 5.57 -7.88 -5.17
CA ILE A 165 4.58 -8.93 -4.93
C ILE A 165 4.57 -9.92 -6.10
N ARG A 166 4.46 -9.44 -7.35
CA ARG A 166 4.44 -10.29 -8.55
C ARG A 166 5.67 -11.17 -8.70
N ARG A 167 6.83 -10.68 -8.28
CA ARG A 167 8.10 -11.42 -8.34
C ARG A 167 8.31 -12.37 -7.16
N GLY A 168 7.36 -12.47 -6.25
CA GLY A 168 7.48 -13.31 -5.07
C GLY A 168 8.46 -12.79 -4.01
N VAL A 169 8.83 -11.50 -4.05
CA VAL A 169 9.79 -10.91 -3.08
C VAL A 169 9.28 -11.08 -1.65
N PHE A 170 7.97 -11.08 -1.45
CA PHE A 170 7.34 -11.15 -0.14
C PHE A 170 6.69 -12.51 0.16
N ASP A 171 6.98 -13.56 -0.61
CA ASP A 171 6.35 -14.88 -0.41
C ASP A 171 6.72 -15.52 0.94
N SER A 172 7.86 -15.13 1.52
CA SER A 172 8.28 -15.57 2.86
C SER A 172 7.77 -14.69 3.99
N VAL A 173 7.06 -13.60 3.68
CA VAL A 173 6.53 -12.63 4.66
C VAL A 173 5.08 -12.98 4.95
N GLU A 174 4.75 -13.27 6.20
CA GLU A 174 3.40 -13.62 6.58
C GLU A 174 2.47 -12.39 6.53
N PRO A 175 1.35 -12.43 5.78
CA PRO A 175 0.42 -11.33 5.71
C PRO A 175 -0.28 -11.13 7.06
N VAL A 176 -0.35 -9.91 7.53
CA VAL A 176 -1.16 -9.58 8.71
C VAL A 176 -2.63 -9.70 8.33
N ALA A 177 -3.38 -10.49 9.08
CA ALA A 177 -4.82 -10.66 8.86
C ALA A 177 -5.52 -9.29 8.76
N PRO A 178 -6.28 -9.03 7.69
CA PRO A 178 -7.03 -7.79 7.57
C PRO A 178 -8.07 -7.70 8.69
N ALA A 179 -8.31 -6.50 9.20
CA ALA A 179 -9.45 -6.24 10.05
C ALA A 179 -10.72 -6.37 9.19
N THR A 180 -11.25 -7.58 9.09
CA THR A 180 -12.50 -7.84 8.37
C THR A 180 -13.67 -7.49 9.28
N SER A 181 -14.30 -6.35 9.05
CA SER A 181 -15.70 -6.22 9.42
C SER A 181 -16.50 -7.11 8.45
N ARG A 182 -16.86 -8.32 8.87
CA ARG A 182 -17.88 -9.11 8.17
C ARG A 182 -19.16 -8.29 8.18
N VAL A 183 -19.57 -7.80 7.02
CA VAL A 183 -20.94 -7.40 6.81
C VAL A 183 -21.75 -8.70 6.93
N ALA A 184 -22.54 -8.82 8.00
CA ALA A 184 -23.53 -9.90 8.09
C ALA A 184 -24.45 -9.78 6.88
N ALA A 185 -24.62 -10.90 6.16
CA ALA A 185 -25.53 -11.03 5.04
C ALA A 185 -26.98 -10.89 5.50
#